data_247461457b4ef611fea8c916b7e58a03
#
_entry.id   247461457b4ef611fea8c916b7e58a03
#
_cell.length_a   1.000
_cell.length_b   1.000
_cell.length_c   1.000
_cell.angle_alpha   90.00
_cell.angle_beta   90.00
_cell.angle_gamma   90.00
#
_symmetry.space_group_name_H-M   'P 1'
#
loop_
_entity.id
_entity.type
_entity.pdbx_description
1 polymer ?
#
loop_
_entity_poly.entity_id
_entity_poly.type
_entity_poly.pdbx_seq_one_letter_code
_entity_poly.pdbx_strand_id
1 'polypeptide(L)'
;MKQYIIGSMLLSSILLASCSLDETPRSKFSEEEAFSTPKLVYVNTVANVYSSIGNGLYGSDGGSVHTFQEFSSDASMIPGRQGDWVDGGAWQNIFLHNFESSVSKYNDVWNNLYRVIGLANSSIDRLNKYLGEHPEYAEYVYELRALRAVYYYYVMDLFGQVPLVVSSEVSANEVDQSNRSDVFKFVTSELAECIPHLSDSKSQNEGEYYGRITKAVAYMCMAKCAINAPVYTIDDTTPTSYSAFVGTDKSGKATASEEQGKTVSEMGKKINITLDGETRNAWETAAYCADQIASLGYRLQPSYADNFIVANQNSVENIWTRPNDCVNYKIEDYNIVRTLHYNHGGAIGYQGWNGACSSKQQMLVYGYGTANPDPRLKLNFYTDKDYMEETGKTVEDGATDKPLEYMPLAVKVDFNAADDPHAMKCSGARMKKYEFDKSTTQQYSFNNDLVIWRYADALLLKAEAEYRMGNKAEALTIVNEVRGRVAATPRTELTLNDILDERMLELAWEGVRRQDQIRFCTFTEPTADRFNGVTHNASAGDYNDDTQGYTMVYPIPYAVLNLNKKLGQNPGYTK
;
A
#
# COMPACT_ATOMS: atom_id res chain seq x y z
N MET A 1 31.94 -78.84 -23.09
CA MET A 1 31.05 -78.01 -22.27
C MET A 1 31.41 -78.09 -20.77
N LYS A 2 32.63 -77.73 -20.40
CA LYS A 2 33.08 -77.69 -18.98
C LYS A 2 34.20 -76.69 -18.73
N GLN A 3 34.30 -75.62 -19.51
CA GLN A 3 35.34 -74.57 -19.34
C GLN A 3 34.79 -73.15 -19.20
N TYR A 4 33.46 -72.93 -19.04
CA TYR A 4 32.87 -71.59 -18.96
C TYR A 4 32.24 -71.26 -17.60
N ILE A 5 32.45 -72.07 -16.55
CA ILE A 5 31.79 -71.87 -15.25
C ILE A 5 32.74 -71.30 -14.17
N ILE A 6 34.06 -71.20 -14.43
CA ILE A 6 35.04 -70.68 -13.44
C ILE A 6 35.37 -69.18 -13.64
N GLY A 7 34.96 -68.60 -14.79
CA GLY A 7 35.19 -67.16 -15.04
C GLY A 7 34.16 -66.20 -14.45
N SER A 8 33.00 -66.67 -13.99
CA SER A 8 31.91 -65.79 -13.51
C SER A 8 31.79 -65.67 -11.99
N MET A 9 32.66 -66.35 -11.22
CA MET A 9 32.66 -66.21 -9.74
C MET A 9 33.78 -65.34 -9.18
N LEU A 10 34.71 -64.83 -10.02
CA LEU A 10 35.75 -63.86 -9.59
C LEU A 10 35.47 -62.40 -9.96
N LEU A 11 34.34 -62.12 -10.65
CA LEU A 11 33.93 -60.75 -10.99
C LEU A 11 32.84 -60.19 -10.07
N SER A 12 32.33 -60.97 -9.11
CA SER A 12 31.26 -60.57 -8.20
C SER A 12 31.74 -60.10 -6.81
N SER A 13 33.06 -60.08 -6.57
CA SER A 13 33.60 -59.72 -5.25
C SER A 13 34.36 -58.39 -5.24
N ILE A 14 34.27 -57.56 -6.33
CA ILE A 14 34.92 -56.24 -6.40
C ILE A 14 33.88 -55.08 -6.39
N LEU A 15 32.56 -55.38 -6.26
CA LEU A 15 31.51 -54.36 -6.28
C LEU A 15 30.89 -54.06 -4.90
N LEU A 16 31.62 -54.31 -3.81
CA LEU A 16 31.21 -53.86 -2.46
C LEU A 16 32.32 -53.04 -1.80
N ALA A 17 33.03 -52.23 -2.55
CA ALA A 17 33.64 -51.02 -2.00
C ALA A 17 32.55 -49.98 -1.98
N SER A 18 31.81 -49.90 -0.86
CA SER A 18 31.01 -48.76 -0.48
C SER A 18 31.88 -47.54 -0.49
N CYS A 19 31.93 -46.84 -1.61
CA CYS A 19 32.24 -45.42 -1.55
C CYS A 19 31.17 -44.78 -0.70
N SER A 20 31.52 -44.34 0.50
CA SER A 20 30.75 -43.28 1.19
C SER A 20 30.78 -42.08 0.23
N LEU A 21 29.73 -41.90 -0.52
CA LEU A 21 29.45 -40.66 -1.23
C LEU A 21 29.07 -39.64 -0.17
N ASP A 22 30.06 -39.12 0.55
CA ASP A 22 29.98 -37.80 1.13
C ASP A 22 30.08 -36.81 -0.05
N GLU A 23 28.98 -36.72 -0.80
CA GLU A 23 28.80 -35.61 -1.72
C GLU A 23 28.57 -34.35 -0.84
N THR A 24 29.64 -33.67 -0.54
CA THR A 24 29.53 -32.26 -0.16
C THR A 24 29.07 -31.52 -1.41
N PRO A 25 27.82 -31.00 -1.45
CA PRO A 25 27.33 -30.29 -2.62
C PRO A 25 28.19 -29.03 -2.79
N ARG A 26 29.05 -29.00 -3.81
CA ARG A 26 29.90 -27.84 -4.12
C ARG A 26 29.12 -26.59 -4.53
N SER A 27 27.78 -26.65 -4.53
CA SER A 27 26.86 -25.57 -4.91
C SER A 27 25.99 -25.06 -3.74
N LYS A 28 26.15 -25.58 -2.53
CA LYS A 28 25.43 -25.05 -1.34
C LYS A 28 26.47 -24.57 -0.32
N PHE A 29 26.38 -23.28 0.01
CA PHE A 29 27.07 -22.75 1.18
C PHE A 29 26.50 -23.47 2.43
N SER A 30 27.39 -23.90 3.31
CA SER A 30 26.98 -24.35 4.65
C SER A 30 26.42 -23.16 5.45
N GLU A 31 25.63 -23.43 6.48
CA GLU A 31 25.15 -22.36 7.37
C GLU A 31 26.33 -21.61 7.99
N GLU A 32 27.40 -22.30 8.37
CA GLU A 32 28.64 -21.73 8.89
C GLU A 32 29.31 -20.78 7.88
N GLU A 33 29.39 -21.17 6.61
CA GLU A 33 29.93 -20.30 5.54
C GLU A 33 29.02 -19.08 5.30
N ALA A 34 27.70 -19.23 5.34
CA ALA A 34 26.73 -18.16 5.15
C ALA A 34 26.80 -17.09 6.28
N PHE A 35 27.29 -17.45 7.46
CA PHE A 35 27.43 -16.58 8.62
C PHE A 35 28.89 -16.27 8.98
N SER A 36 29.85 -16.60 8.13
CA SER A 36 31.27 -16.45 8.38
C SER A 36 31.79 -15.01 8.36
N THR A 37 31.06 -14.06 7.83
CA THR A 37 31.41 -12.63 7.81
C THR A 37 30.18 -11.74 7.99
N PRO A 38 30.30 -10.52 8.60
CA PRO A 38 29.18 -9.60 8.74
C PRO A 38 28.46 -9.30 7.42
N LYS A 39 29.18 -9.19 6.31
CA LYS A 39 28.59 -8.97 4.99
C LYS A 39 27.71 -10.14 4.55
N LEU A 40 28.14 -11.38 4.75
CA LEU A 40 27.35 -12.56 4.40
C LEU A 40 26.14 -12.70 5.32
N VAL A 41 26.28 -12.40 6.60
CA VAL A 41 25.14 -12.34 7.53
C VAL A 41 24.09 -11.35 7.03
N TYR A 42 24.50 -10.11 6.72
CA TYR A 42 23.59 -9.09 6.19
C TYR A 42 22.89 -9.56 4.91
N VAL A 43 23.64 -10.08 3.94
CA VAL A 43 23.08 -10.52 2.64
C VAL A 43 22.09 -11.68 2.81
N ASN A 44 22.41 -12.66 3.65
CA ASN A 44 21.59 -13.86 3.83
C ASN A 44 20.40 -13.68 4.77
N THR A 45 20.35 -12.61 5.55
CA THR A 45 19.24 -12.30 6.46
C THR A 45 18.50 -11.04 6.04
N VAL A 46 19.07 -9.86 6.21
CA VAL A 46 18.41 -8.56 5.99
C VAL A 46 18.13 -8.33 4.51
N ALA A 47 19.14 -8.36 3.66
CA ALA A 47 19.00 -8.04 2.23
C ALA A 47 18.04 -9.01 1.51
N ASN A 48 18.04 -10.29 1.91
CA ASN A 48 17.11 -11.28 1.36
C ASN A 48 15.64 -10.92 1.66
N VAL A 49 15.34 -10.42 2.85
CA VAL A 49 13.99 -9.97 3.20
C VAL A 49 13.61 -8.74 2.37
N TYR A 50 14.50 -7.74 2.30
CA TYR A 50 14.26 -6.51 1.54
C TYR A 50 14.09 -6.75 0.03
N SER A 51 14.74 -7.75 -0.55
CA SER A 51 14.53 -8.13 -1.96
C SER A 51 13.08 -8.52 -2.28
N SER A 52 12.31 -8.89 -1.27
CA SER A 52 10.93 -9.36 -1.40
C SER A 52 9.86 -8.30 -1.11
N ILE A 53 10.23 -7.10 -0.64
CA ILE A 53 9.30 -6.07 -0.17
C ILE A 53 8.38 -5.55 -1.28
N GLY A 54 8.89 -5.40 -2.48
CA GLY A 54 8.27 -4.56 -3.50
C GLY A 54 6.90 -5.01 -3.98
N ASN A 55 6.74 -6.26 -4.32
CA ASN A 55 5.55 -6.75 -5.01
C ASN A 55 4.28 -6.72 -4.13
N GLY A 56 4.42 -6.82 -2.82
CA GLY A 56 3.28 -6.80 -1.89
C GLY A 56 2.74 -5.40 -1.61
N LEU A 57 3.58 -4.38 -1.67
CA LEU A 57 3.20 -2.99 -1.35
C LEU A 57 2.77 -2.22 -2.60
N TYR A 58 3.56 -2.28 -3.65
CA TYR A 58 3.34 -1.60 -4.93
C TYR A 58 3.68 -2.51 -6.10
N GLY A 59 3.18 -2.21 -7.31
CA GLY A 59 3.75 -2.69 -8.55
C GLY A 59 3.34 -4.09 -9.02
N SER A 60 2.49 -4.81 -8.34
CA SER A 60 1.96 -6.08 -8.86
C SER A 60 0.78 -5.84 -9.80
N ASP A 61 0.76 -6.52 -10.95
CA ASP A 61 -0.42 -6.56 -11.83
C ASP A 61 -1.59 -7.33 -11.20
N GLY A 62 -1.30 -8.17 -10.22
CA GLY A 62 -2.30 -8.91 -9.43
C GLY A 62 -2.92 -8.05 -8.33
N GLY A 63 -2.55 -8.30 -7.10
CA GLY A 63 -3.00 -7.56 -5.93
C GLY A 63 -1.84 -7.03 -5.11
N SER A 64 -1.91 -5.77 -4.72
CA SER A 64 -0.95 -5.13 -3.82
C SER A 64 -1.69 -4.28 -2.78
N VAL A 65 -1.00 -3.87 -1.73
CA VAL A 65 -1.57 -2.95 -0.73
C VAL A 65 -2.09 -1.70 -1.44
N HIS A 66 -1.29 -1.09 -2.32
CA HIS A 66 -1.70 0.09 -3.08
C HIS A 66 -2.99 -0.15 -3.88
N THR A 67 -3.12 -1.28 -4.58
CA THR A 67 -4.32 -1.64 -5.34
C THR A 67 -5.58 -1.56 -4.48
N PHE A 68 -5.54 -2.17 -3.29
CA PHE A 68 -6.70 -2.24 -2.42
C PHE A 68 -6.97 -0.95 -1.67
N GLN A 69 -5.94 -0.19 -1.32
CA GLN A 69 -6.09 1.11 -0.66
C GLN A 69 -6.60 2.20 -1.62
N GLU A 70 -6.19 2.14 -2.89
CA GLU A 70 -6.51 3.15 -3.88
C GLU A 70 -7.85 2.87 -4.58
N PHE A 71 -8.02 1.67 -5.16
CA PHE A 71 -9.16 1.40 -6.05
C PHE A 71 -10.44 0.95 -5.32
N SER A 72 -10.43 0.70 -4.03
CA SER A 72 -11.66 0.56 -3.24
C SER A 72 -12.14 1.87 -2.64
N SER A 73 -11.35 2.93 -2.77
CA SER A 73 -11.69 4.26 -2.27
C SER A 73 -12.57 5.05 -3.26
N ASP A 74 -12.93 6.28 -2.87
CA ASP A 74 -13.63 7.23 -3.73
C ASP A 74 -12.69 8.03 -4.64
N ALA A 75 -11.37 7.79 -4.60
CA ALA A 75 -10.39 8.57 -5.34
C ALA A 75 -10.19 8.09 -6.78
N SER A 76 -9.99 6.79 -6.98
CA SER A 76 -9.58 6.23 -8.26
C SER A 76 -10.29 4.94 -8.58
N MET A 77 -10.37 4.62 -9.88
CA MET A 77 -10.96 3.38 -10.36
C MET A 77 -10.23 2.83 -11.58
N ILE A 78 -10.48 1.57 -11.91
CA ILE A 78 -10.15 0.96 -13.19
C ILE A 78 -11.46 0.61 -13.87
N PRO A 79 -11.96 1.45 -14.81
CA PRO A 79 -13.22 1.20 -15.50
C PRO A 79 -13.10 0.07 -16.51
N GLY A 80 -14.18 -0.70 -16.67
CA GLY A 80 -14.34 -1.62 -17.80
C GLY A 80 -14.55 -0.83 -19.09
N ARG A 81 -13.69 -1.01 -20.10
CA ARG A 81 -13.70 -0.24 -21.34
C ARG A 81 -14.00 -1.13 -22.54
N GLN A 82 -15.15 -1.82 -22.52
CA GLN A 82 -15.66 -2.66 -23.61
C GLN A 82 -14.58 -3.62 -24.18
N GLY A 83 -14.22 -4.64 -23.41
CA GLY A 83 -13.21 -5.62 -23.79
C GLY A 83 -11.81 -5.34 -23.20
N ASP A 84 -11.52 -4.08 -22.80
CA ASP A 84 -10.32 -3.75 -22.04
C ASP A 84 -10.68 -3.64 -20.55
N TRP A 85 -9.84 -4.17 -19.66
CA TRP A 85 -9.96 -4.07 -18.20
C TRP A 85 -11.25 -4.65 -17.62
N VAL A 86 -11.89 -5.57 -18.34
CA VAL A 86 -13.11 -6.23 -17.85
C VAL A 86 -12.77 -7.26 -16.79
N ASP A 87 -11.76 -8.12 -17.03
CA ASP A 87 -11.18 -9.11 -16.13
C ASP A 87 -12.21 -9.83 -15.22
N GLY A 88 -13.36 -10.19 -15.78
CA GLY A 88 -14.47 -10.77 -15.03
C GLY A 88 -15.13 -9.83 -14.02
N GLY A 89 -14.93 -8.51 -14.14
CA GLY A 89 -15.43 -7.49 -13.21
C GLY A 89 -14.54 -7.27 -11.98
N ALA A 90 -13.37 -7.89 -11.92
CA ALA A 90 -12.54 -7.89 -10.71
C ALA A 90 -12.16 -6.47 -10.23
N TRP A 91 -11.80 -5.58 -11.16
CA TRP A 91 -11.43 -4.20 -10.83
C TRP A 91 -12.64 -3.36 -10.45
N GLN A 92 -13.73 -3.50 -11.21
CA GLN A 92 -14.97 -2.78 -10.99
C GLN A 92 -15.59 -3.18 -9.64
N ASN A 93 -15.56 -4.48 -9.30
CA ASN A 93 -16.07 -4.98 -8.03
C ASN A 93 -15.25 -4.50 -6.81
N ILE A 94 -13.95 -4.23 -6.96
CA ILE A 94 -13.16 -3.57 -5.90
C ILE A 94 -13.72 -2.15 -5.65
N PHE A 95 -13.96 -1.38 -6.69
CA PHE A 95 -14.51 -0.03 -6.56
C PHE A 95 -15.97 -0.04 -6.05
N LEU A 96 -16.76 -1.05 -6.42
CA LEU A 96 -18.17 -1.22 -6.05
C LEU A 96 -18.36 -1.94 -4.69
N HIS A 97 -17.30 -2.27 -3.99
CA HIS A 97 -17.30 -3.00 -2.71
C HIS A 97 -17.90 -4.41 -2.76
N ASN A 98 -17.95 -5.03 -3.92
CA ASN A 98 -18.37 -6.42 -4.11
C ASN A 98 -17.16 -7.34 -3.93
N PHE A 99 -16.74 -7.54 -2.69
CA PHE A 99 -15.55 -8.32 -2.37
C PHE A 99 -15.90 -9.80 -2.23
N GLU A 100 -15.25 -10.64 -3.04
CA GLU A 100 -15.44 -12.09 -3.03
C GLU A 100 -14.13 -12.83 -2.72
N SER A 101 -14.18 -13.78 -1.77
CA SER A 101 -13.00 -14.52 -1.31
C SER A 101 -12.31 -15.35 -2.41
N SER A 102 -13.02 -15.66 -3.50
CA SER A 102 -12.54 -16.42 -4.65
C SER A 102 -11.65 -15.62 -5.60
N VAL A 103 -11.67 -14.28 -5.55
CA VAL A 103 -10.88 -13.41 -6.42
C VAL A 103 -9.39 -13.55 -6.08
N SER A 104 -8.58 -13.93 -7.07
CA SER A 104 -7.15 -14.22 -6.91
C SER A 104 -6.34 -13.06 -6.34
N LYS A 105 -6.74 -11.81 -6.63
CA LYS A 105 -6.04 -10.61 -6.17
C LYS A 105 -5.91 -10.52 -4.64
N TYR A 106 -6.92 -10.98 -3.89
CA TYR A 106 -6.84 -11.05 -2.41
C TYR A 106 -5.82 -12.10 -1.95
N ASN A 107 -5.76 -13.24 -2.64
CA ASN A 107 -4.78 -14.27 -2.35
C ASN A 107 -3.35 -13.81 -2.65
N ASP A 108 -3.15 -13.06 -3.72
CA ASP A 108 -1.84 -12.54 -4.11
C ASP A 108 -1.28 -11.57 -3.07
N VAL A 109 -2.08 -10.58 -2.63
CA VAL A 109 -1.62 -9.64 -1.60
C VAL A 109 -1.39 -10.33 -0.26
N TRP A 110 -2.28 -11.25 0.15
CA TRP A 110 -2.10 -12.06 1.36
C TRP A 110 -0.78 -12.83 1.33
N ASN A 111 -0.54 -13.58 0.26
CA ASN A 111 0.68 -14.38 0.12
C ASN A 111 1.94 -13.52 0.08
N ASN A 112 1.91 -12.38 -0.61
CA ASN A 112 3.04 -11.47 -0.68
C ASN A 112 3.39 -10.88 0.69
N LEU A 113 2.39 -10.49 1.49
CA LEU A 113 2.62 -9.94 2.82
C LEU A 113 3.14 -11.03 3.79
N TYR A 114 2.50 -12.20 3.83
CA TYR A 114 2.94 -13.29 4.71
C TYR A 114 4.28 -13.91 4.30
N ARG A 115 4.65 -13.85 3.01
CA ARG A 115 5.98 -14.25 2.56
C ARG A 115 7.08 -13.39 3.21
N VAL A 116 6.90 -12.08 3.27
CA VAL A 116 7.87 -11.19 3.92
C VAL A 116 7.91 -11.43 5.44
N ILE A 117 6.75 -11.61 6.06
CA ILE A 117 6.67 -11.97 7.49
C ILE A 117 7.43 -13.28 7.77
N GLY A 118 7.23 -14.31 6.95
CA GLY A 118 7.92 -15.59 7.08
C GLY A 118 9.43 -15.50 6.89
N LEU A 119 9.88 -14.71 5.90
CA LEU A 119 11.31 -14.45 5.69
C LEU A 119 11.92 -13.68 6.86
N ALA A 120 11.22 -12.67 7.41
CA ALA A 120 11.65 -11.94 8.59
C ALA A 120 11.76 -12.87 9.80
N ASN A 121 10.76 -13.73 10.07
CA ASN A 121 10.79 -14.72 11.15
C ASN A 121 12.00 -15.64 11.01
N SER A 122 12.21 -16.21 9.82
CA SER A 122 13.35 -17.11 9.56
C SER A 122 14.70 -16.42 9.80
N SER A 123 14.82 -15.17 9.37
CA SER A 123 16.05 -14.39 9.57
C SER A 123 16.27 -14.03 11.04
N ILE A 124 15.21 -13.63 11.77
CA ILE A 124 15.26 -13.35 13.21
C ILE A 124 15.67 -14.60 14.01
N ASP A 125 15.02 -15.74 13.73
CA ASP A 125 15.32 -17.00 14.42
C ASP A 125 16.78 -17.43 14.21
N ARG A 126 17.33 -17.22 13.00
CA ARG A 126 18.75 -17.49 12.71
C ARG A 126 19.68 -16.53 13.43
N LEU A 127 19.45 -15.22 13.36
CA LEU A 127 20.29 -14.21 14.02
C LEU A 127 20.34 -14.43 15.53
N ASN A 128 19.21 -14.78 16.15
CA ASN A 128 19.11 -15.03 17.58
C ASN A 128 20.04 -16.17 18.06
N LYS A 129 20.36 -17.15 17.19
CA LYS A 129 21.29 -18.24 17.52
C LYS A 129 22.73 -17.73 17.73
N TYR A 130 23.08 -16.62 17.07
CA TYR A 130 24.45 -16.08 17.08
C TYR A 130 24.62 -14.87 17.99
N LEU A 131 23.55 -14.34 18.62
CA LEU A 131 23.65 -13.14 19.48
C LEU A 131 24.59 -13.31 20.67
N GLY A 132 24.81 -14.53 21.17
CA GLY A 132 25.73 -14.79 22.25
C GLY A 132 27.20 -14.55 21.86
N GLU A 133 27.56 -14.82 20.62
CA GLU A 133 28.89 -14.66 20.04
C GLU A 133 29.03 -13.33 19.28
N HIS A 134 27.94 -12.81 18.74
CA HIS A 134 27.86 -11.65 17.88
C HIS A 134 26.73 -10.69 18.32
N PRO A 135 26.91 -9.98 19.47
CA PRO A 135 25.89 -9.06 19.98
C PRO A 135 25.58 -7.91 19.03
N GLU A 136 26.46 -7.57 18.09
CA GLU A 136 26.24 -6.57 17.05
C GLU A 136 25.11 -6.94 16.08
N TYR A 137 24.73 -8.21 15.96
CA TYR A 137 23.60 -8.62 15.12
C TYR A 137 22.22 -8.25 15.73
N ALA A 138 22.19 -7.79 16.97
CA ALA A 138 20.96 -7.31 17.60
C ALA A 138 20.30 -6.16 16.81
N GLU A 139 21.10 -5.28 16.18
CA GLU A 139 20.59 -4.22 15.32
C GLU A 139 19.74 -4.78 14.15
N TYR A 140 20.22 -5.84 13.49
CA TYR A 140 19.48 -6.51 12.43
C TYR A 140 18.21 -7.18 12.94
N VAL A 141 18.23 -7.74 14.13
CA VAL A 141 17.03 -8.34 14.76
C VAL A 141 15.97 -7.27 15.00
N TYR A 142 16.31 -6.12 15.58
CA TYR A 142 15.37 -5.03 15.81
C TYR A 142 14.80 -4.47 14.49
N GLU A 143 15.63 -4.30 13.48
CA GLU A 143 15.20 -3.84 12.17
C GLU A 143 14.19 -4.82 11.52
N LEU A 144 14.49 -6.12 11.52
CA LEU A 144 13.60 -7.14 10.96
C LEU A 144 12.31 -7.30 11.78
N ARG A 145 12.35 -7.12 13.10
CA ARG A 145 11.16 -7.07 13.96
C ARG A 145 10.28 -5.87 13.60
N ALA A 146 10.86 -4.70 13.42
CA ALA A 146 10.15 -3.50 13.00
C ALA A 146 9.56 -3.67 11.59
N LEU A 147 10.30 -4.25 10.64
CA LEU A 147 9.79 -4.57 9.31
C LEU A 147 8.60 -5.54 9.38
N ARG A 148 8.71 -6.60 10.16
CA ARG A 148 7.61 -7.55 10.40
C ARG A 148 6.38 -6.86 10.96
N ALA A 149 6.55 -5.93 11.91
CA ALA A 149 5.46 -5.14 12.48
C ALA A 149 4.78 -4.27 11.41
N VAL A 150 5.53 -3.62 10.50
CA VAL A 150 4.97 -2.87 9.36
C VAL A 150 4.14 -3.78 8.45
N TYR A 151 4.57 -5.00 8.19
CA TYR A 151 3.80 -5.93 7.38
C TYR A 151 2.55 -6.43 8.09
N TYR A 152 2.60 -6.67 9.40
CA TYR A 152 1.40 -6.96 10.20
C TYR A 152 0.42 -5.79 10.27
N TYR A 153 0.91 -4.54 10.27
CA TYR A 153 0.05 -3.37 10.12
C TYR A 153 -0.79 -3.46 8.84
N TYR A 154 -0.18 -3.78 7.69
CA TYR A 154 -0.92 -3.91 6.44
C TYR A 154 -1.85 -5.13 6.40
N VAL A 155 -1.42 -6.26 6.92
CA VAL A 155 -2.27 -7.48 6.99
C VAL A 155 -3.50 -7.22 7.85
N MET A 156 -3.33 -6.63 9.03
CA MET A 156 -4.40 -6.25 9.94
C MET A 156 -5.35 -5.21 9.33
N ASP A 157 -4.80 -4.22 8.63
CA ASP A 157 -5.61 -3.17 7.99
C ASP A 157 -6.50 -3.75 6.90
N LEU A 158 -5.96 -4.62 6.05
CA LEU A 158 -6.71 -5.17 4.92
C LEU A 158 -7.67 -6.28 5.34
N PHE A 159 -7.27 -7.18 6.25
CA PHE A 159 -7.99 -8.42 6.53
C PHE A 159 -8.56 -8.56 7.94
N GLY A 160 -8.36 -7.56 8.81
CA GLY A 160 -8.90 -7.56 10.17
C GLY A 160 -8.24 -8.62 11.06
N GLN A 161 -8.98 -9.68 11.38
CA GLN A 161 -8.48 -10.80 12.18
C GLN A 161 -7.63 -11.76 11.33
N VAL A 162 -6.40 -11.99 11.75
CA VAL A 162 -5.40 -12.69 10.94
C VAL A 162 -4.48 -13.58 11.80
N PRO A 163 -3.82 -14.60 11.22
CA PRO A 163 -2.80 -15.36 11.94
C PRO A 163 -1.63 -14.49 12.41
N LEU A 164 -1.31 -14.55 13.70
CA LEU A 164 -0.13 -13.87 14.27
C LEU A 164 0.98 -14.89 14.54
N VAL A 165 2.00 -14.90 13.68
CA VAL A 165 3.12 -15.84 13.70
C VAL A 165 4.43 -15.10 13.84
N VAL A 166 5.20 -15.41 14.86
CA VAL A 166 6.47 -14.71 15.18
C VAL A 166 7.71 -15.63 15.15
N SER A 167 7.53 -16.87 14.72
CA SER A 167 8.61 -17.85 14.55
C SER A 167 8.47 -18.60 13.23
N SER A 168 9.59 -19.00 12.65
CA SER A 168 9.64 -19.79 11.41
C SER A 168 9.37 -21.29 11.63
N GLU A 169 9.28 -21.75 12.87
CA GLU A 169 9.07 -23.16 13.22
C GLU A 169 7.60 -23.57 13.24
N VAL A 170 6.69 -22.61 13.03
CA VAL A 170 5.25 -22.86 13.09
C VAL A 170 4.72 -23.30 11.73
N SER A 171 3.99 -24.41 11.71
CA SER A 171 3.32 -24.88 10.49
C SER A 171 2.15 -23.97 10.11
N ALA A 172 2.09 -23.55 8.85
CA ALA A 172 1.01 -22.71 8.33
C ALA A 172 -0.40 -23.30 8.54
N ASN A 173 -0.51 -24.64 8.66
CA ASN A 173 -1.78 -25.34 8.86
C ASN A 173 -2.21 -25.45 10.34
N GLU A 174 -1.37 -24.99 11.28
CA GLU A 174 -1.57 -25.10 12.72
C GLU A 174 -1.75 -23.76 13.42
N VAL A 175 -1.72 -22.66 12.66
CA VAL A 175 -1.85 -21.32 13.19
C VAL A 175 -3.31 -20.97 13.43
N ASP A 176 -3.63 -20.50 14.62
CA ASP A 176 -4.95 -19.95 14.94
C ASP A 176 -5.04 -18.48 14.46
N GLN A 177 -6.28 -18.04 14.24
CA GLN A 177 -6.59 -16.66 13.91
C GLN A 177 -6.55 -15.80 15.17
N SER A 178 -5.86 -14.65 15.12
CA SER A 178 -5.83 -13.68 16.20
C SER A 178 -6.85 -12.58 15.97
N ASN A 179 -7.41 -12.02 17.02
CA ASN A 179 -8.27 -10.85 16.94
C ASN A 179 -7.50 -9.65 16.38
N ARG A 180 -8.20 -8.73 15.72
CA ARG A 180 -7.59 -7.50 15.18
C ARG A 180 -6.93 -6.67 16.28
N SER A 181 -7.57 -6.54 17.43
CA SER A 181 -7.05 -5.81 18.59
C SER A 181 -5.75 -6.41 19.14
N ASP A 182 -5.57 -7.74 19.08
CA ASP A 182 -4.34 -8.40 19.52
C ASP A 182 -3.20 -8.16 18.52
N VAL A 183 -3.49 -8.18 17.22
CA VAL A 183 -2.51 -7.82 16.19
C VAL A 183 -2.11 -6.35 16.31
N PHE A 184 -3.05 -5.45 16.57
CA PHE A 184 -2.77 -4.02 16.84
C PHE A 184 -1.83 -3.84 18.03
N LYS A 185 -2.09 -4.52 19.16
CA LYS A 185 -1.21 -4.49 20.34
C LYS A 185 0.17 -5.02 20.02
N PHE A 186 0.26 -6.12 19.27
CA PHE A 186 1.53 -6.68 18.85
C PHE A 186 2.32 -5.67 18.01
N VAL A 187 1.71 -5.07 16.98
CA VAL A 187 2.37 -4.10 16.10
C VAL A 187 2.89 -2.90 16.89
N THR A 188 2.05 -2.30 17.73
CA THR A 188 2.44 -1.11 18.51
C THR A 188 3.51 -1.42 19.55
N SER A 189 3.46 -2.59 20.20
CA SER A 189 4.47 -3.02 21.17
C SER A 189 5.81 -3.34 20.50
N GLU A 190 5.81 -4.05 19.36
CA GLU A 190 7.01 -4.33 18.59
C GLU A 190 7.69 -3.06 18.11
N LEU A 191 6.93 -2.11 17.56
CA LEU A 191 7.49 -0.82 17.13
C LEU A 191 8.06 -0.03 18.30
N ALA A 192 7.35 0.05 19.44
CA ALA A 192 7.82 0.76 20.62
C ALA A 192 9.12 0.17 21.17
N GLU A 193 9.27 -1.16 21.16
CA GLU A 193 10.49 -1.83 21.59
C GLU A 193 11.65 -1.64 20.59
N CYS A 194 11.36 -1.64 19.27
CA CYS A 194 12.38 -1.55 18.23
C CYS A 194 12.92 -0.12 18.03
N ILE A 195 12.06 0.90 18.09
CA ILE A 195 12.39 2.30 17.76
C ILE A 195 13.69 2.78 18.42
N PRO A 196 13.96 2.56 19.73
CA PRO A 196 15.21 3.00 20.36
C PRO A 196 16.49 2.41 19.75
N HIS A 197 16.38 1.27 19.07
CA HIS A 197 17.48 0.51 18.48
C HIS A 197 17.65 0.70 16.97
N LEU A 198 16.74 1.44 16.33
CA LEU A 198 16.81 1.70 14.90
C LEU A 198 17.70 2.90 14.57
N SER A 199 18.27 2.91 13.36
CA SER A 199 19.10 4.01 12.87
C SER A 199 18.30 5.31 12.70
N ASP A 200 18.94 6.45 13.02
CA ASP A 200 18.44 7.80 12.72
C ASP A 200 18.67 8.22 11.25
N SER A 201 19.30 7.37 10.44
CA SER A 201 19.57 7.62 9.04
C SER A 201 18.27 7.79 8.25
N LYS A 202 18.36 8.53 7.15
CA LYS A 202 17.21 8.74 6.25
C LYS A 202 17.10 7.60 5.26
N SER A 203 15.99 6.87 5.31
CA SER A 203 15.74 5.69 4.47
C SER A 203 15.67 5.99 2.98
N GLN A 204 15.23 7.18 2.58
CA GLN A 204 15.13 7.56 1.16
C GLN A 204 16.48 7.95 0.52
N ASN A 205 17.51 8.24 1.32
CA ASN A 205 18.81 8.64 0.79
C ASN A 205 19.65 7.42 0.40
N GLU A 206 20.37 7.52 -0.71
CA GLU A 206 21.36 6.52 -1.07
C GLU A 206 22.37 6.29 0.05
N GLY A 207 22.71 5.04 0.31
CA GLY A 207 23.62 4.65 1.37
C GLY A 207 23.26 3.33 2.02
N GLU A 208 23.81 3.08 3.20
CA GLU A 208 23.63 1.82 3.91
C GLU A 208 22.16 1.51 4.26
N TYR A 209 21.38 2.53 4.59
CA TYR A 209 19.98 2.38 5.01
C TYR A 209 18.95 2.67 3.91
N TYR A 210 19.39 2.73 2.64
CA TYR A 210 18.52 3.04 1.51
C TYR A 210 17.40 2.00 1.34
N GLY A 211 16.15 2.47 1.45
CA GLY A 211 14.94 1.65 1.41
C GLY A 211 14.67 0.83 2.68
N ARG A 212 15.54 0.89 3.70
CA ARG A 212 15.46 0.10 4.92
C ARG A 212 14.56 0.76 5.98
N ILE A 213 14.11 -0.05 6.95
CA ILE A 213 13.36 0.45 8.11
C ILE A 213 14.31 1.20 9.05
N THR A 214 14.08 2.48 9.18
CA THR A 214 14.78 3.40 10.08
C THR A 214 13.83 3.90 11.17
N LYS A 215 14.35 4.65 12.13
CA LYS A 215 13.54 5.22 13.21
C LYS A 215 12.36 6.04 12.70
N ALA A 216 12.57 6.88 11.67
CA ALA A 216 11.50 7.68 11.07
C ALA A 216 10.40 6.82 10.42
N VAL A 217 10.77 5.72 9.76
CA VAL A 217 9.82 4.78 9.17
C VAL A 217 8.98 4.09 10.25
N ALA A 218 9.60 3.69 11.36
CA ALA A 218 8.92 3.07 12.49
C ALA A 218 7.96 4.05 13.19
N TYR A 219 8.38 5.31 13.42
CA TYR A 219 7.47 6.35 13.93
C TYR A 219 6.30 6.62 12.98
N MET A 220 6.52 6.61 11.66
CA MET A 220 5.44 6.79 10.71
C MET A 220 4.43 5.64 10.76
N CYS A 221 4.89 4.40 10.85
CA CYS A 221 4.01 3.25 11.06
C CYS A 221 3.22 3.36 12.38
N MET A 222 3.89 3.77 13.47
CA MET A 222 3.24 4.02 14.76
C MET A 222 2.18 5.12 14.66
N ALA A 223 2.45 6.22 13.95
CA ALA A 223 1.47 7.28 13.70
C ALA A 223 0.24 6.75 12.96
N LYS A 224 0.45 5.92 11.92
CA LYS A 224 -0.64 5.27 11.18
C LYS A 224 -1.44 4.28 12.03
N CYS A 225 -0.79 3.54 12.90
CA CYS A 225 -1.47 2.69 13.89
C CYS A 225 -2.30 3.53 14.86
N ALA A 226 -1.70 4.56 15.42
CA ALA A 226 -2.34 5.41 16.42
C ALA A 226 -3.57 6.16 15.86
N ILE A 227 -3.45 6.78 14.68
CA ILE A 227 -4.57 7.52 14.08
C ILE A 227 -5.76 6.59 13.75
N ASN A 228 -5.50 5.33 13.39
CA ASN A 228 -6.51 4.33 13.08
C ASN A 228 -6.89 3.45 14.28
N ALA A 229 -6.35 3.70 15.48
CA ALA A 229 -6.61 2.89 16.66
C ALA A 229 -8.10 2.68 16.98
N PRO A 230 -9.00 3.68 16.80
CA PRO A 230 -10.44 3.46 16.98
C PRO A 230 -11.02 2.35 16.14
N VAL A 231 -10.45 2.12 14.92
CA VAL A 231 -10.85 1.04 14.01
C VAL A 231 -10.14 -0.27 14.36
N TYR A 232 -8.84 -0.21 14.64
CA TYR A 232 -8.01 -1.40 14.82
C TYR A 232 -8.18 -2.11 16.17
N THR A 233 -8.77 -1.44 17.15
CA THR A 233 -9.10 -2.04 18.45
C THR A 233 -10.48 -2.71 18.49
N ILE A 234 -11.19 -2.73 17.35
CA ILE A 234 -12.45 -3.46 17.21
C ILE A 234 -12.15 -4.86 16.69
N ASP A 235 -12.68 -5.86 17.39
CA ASP A 235 -12.61 -7.24 16.96
C ASP A 235 -13.73 -7.56 15.97
N ASP A 236 -13.38 -8.22 14.90
CA ASP A 236 -14.27 -8.54 13.79
C ASP A 236 -15.07 -9.83 14.08
N THR A 237 -16.04 -9.74 14.99
CA THR A 237 -16.82 -10.87 15.50
C THR A 237 -18.20 -11.02 14.87
N THR A 238 -18.74 -9.92 14.33
CA THR A 238 -20.07 -9.90 13.67
C THR A 238 -20.04 -8.99 12.45
N PRO A 239 -20.98 -9.13 11.50
CA PRO A 239 -21.06 -8.21 10.34
C PRO A 239 -21.23 -6.74 10.73
N THR A 240 -21.70 -6.46 11.97
CA THR A 240 -21.94 -5.11 12.48
C THR A 240 -20.84 -4.60 13.42
N SER A 241 -19.71 -5.31 13.54
CA SER A 241 -18.60 -4.89 14.41
C SER A 241 -18.12 -3.47 14.11
N TYR A 242 -18.16 -3.05 12.86
CA TYR A 242 -17.74 -1.71 12.43
C TYR A 242 -18.91 -0.73 12.25
N SER A 243 -20.11 -1.00 12.79
CA SER A 243 -21.30 -0.16 12.60
C SER A 243 -21.11 1.30 13.00
N ALA A 244 -20.23 1.60 13.96
CA ALA A 244 -19.90 2.96 14.36
C ALA A 244 -19.23 3.80 13.25
N PHE A 245 -18.66 3.14 12.24
CA PHE A 245 -17.96 3.76 11.11
C PHE A 245 -18.77 3.73 9.80
N VAL A 246 -19.98 3.17 9.83
CA VAL A 246 -20.88 3.20 8.67
C VAL A 246 -21.32 4.61 8.40
N GLY A 247 -21.12 5.09 7.17
CA GLY A 247 -21.46 6.43 6.76
C GLY A 247 -22.96 6.69 6.70
N THR A 248 -23.36 7.90 7.01
CA THR A 248 -24.76 8.32 7.05
C THR A 248 -25.17 9.23 5.90
N ASP A 249 -24.21 9.78 5.14
CA ASP A 249 -24.50 10.59 3.95
C ASP A 249 -24.92 9.72 2.77
N LYS A 250 -26.15 9.88 2.33
CA LYS A 250 -26.70 9.21 1.15
C LYS A 250 -26.90 10.19 -0.02
N SER A 251 -26.30 11.39 0.06
CA SER A 251 -26.43 12.43 -0.97
C SER A 251 -25.62 12.15 -2.25
N GLY A 252 -24.72 11.18 -2.21
CA GLY A 252 -23.77 10.88 -3.29
C GLY A 252 -22.48 11.70 -3.27
N LYS A 253 -22.19 12.39 -2.15
CA LYS A 253 -21.00 13.23 -1.96
C LYS A 253 -19.95 12.62 -1.04
N ALA A 254 -20.32 11.61 -0.25
CA ALA A 254 -19.47 10.98 0.77
C ALA A 254 -18.84 12.03 1.71
N THR A 255 -19.69 12.73 2.47
CA THR A 255 -19.30 13.86 3.32
C THR A 255 -19.11 13.42 4.78
N ALA A 256 -17.94 13.68 5.35
CA ALA A 256 -17.65 13.36 6.73
C ALA A 256 -18.57 14.09 7.72
N SER A 257 -19.24 13.33 8.59
CA SER A 257 -20.17 13.84 9.62
C SER A 257 -19.40 14.29 10.86
N GLU A 258 -19.61 15.53 11.30
CA GLU A 258 -19.05 16.05 12.57
C GLU A 258 -19.59 15.28 13.80
N GLU A 259 -20.82 14.78 13.76
CA GLU A 259 -21.40 14.01 14.86
C GLU A 259 -20.74 12.65 15.00
N GLN A 260 -20.61 11.90 13.90
CA GLN A 260 -19.87 10.63 13.89
C GLN A 260 -18.39 10.87 14.23
N GLY A 261 -17.81 11.95 13.71
CA GLY A 261 -16.45 12.35 14.01
C GLY A 261 -16.20 12.61 15.52
N LYS A 262 -17.18 13.17 16.26
CA LYS A 262 -17.09 13.29 17.72
C LYS A 262 -17.04 11.92 18.39
N THR A 263 -17.86 10.97 17.94
CA THR A 263 -17.86 9.61 18.47
C THR A 263 -16.48 8.96 18.29
N VAL A 264 -15.92 9.01 17.07
CA VAL A 264 -14.58 8.48 16.79
C VAL A 264 -13.51 9.20 17.62
N SER A 265 -13.62 10.53 17.79
CA SER A 265 -12.70 11.31 18.62
C SER A 265 -12.68 10.83 20.07
N GLU A 266 -13.86 10.57 20.65
CA GLU A 266 -13.97 10.04 22.02
C GLU A 266 -13.46 8.58 22.16
N MET A 267 -13.56 7.78 21.10
CA MET A 267 -12.96 6.44 21.08
C MET A 267 -11.42 6.54 21.18
N GLY A 268 -10.77 7.34 20.35
CA GLY A 268 -9.32 7.47 20.34
C GLY A 268 -8.74 8.07 21.62
N LYS A 269 -9.46 8.96 22.30
CA LYS A 269 -9.07 9.49 23.63
C LYS A 269 -8.98 8.41 24.72
N LYS A 270 -9.65 7.27 24.53
CA LYS A 270 -9.70 6.15 25.51
C LYS A 270 -8.70 5.05 25.20
N ILE A 271 -8.08 5.07 24.03
CA ILE A 271 -7.11 4.06 23.62
C ILE A 271 -5.70 4.59 23.94
N ASN A 272 -4.99 3.88 24.81
CA ASN A 272 -3.67 4.27 25.27
C ASN A 272 -2.58 3.45 24.57
N ILE A 273 -1.50 4.12 24.17
CA ILE A 273 -0.31 3.52 23.55
C ILE A 273 0.91 3.99 24.35
N THR A 274 1.76 3.06 24.77
CA THR A 274 3.02 3.37 25.44
C THR A 274 4.13 3.41 24.40
N LEU A 275 4.83 4.54 24.32
CA LEU A 275 5.93 4.79 23.40
C LEU A 275 6.95 5.73 24.07
N ASP A 276 8.26 5.41 23.94
CA ASP A 276 9.36 6.17 24.53
C ASP A 276 9.20 6.43 26.03
N GLY A 277 8.70 5.40 26.75
CA GLY A 277 8.51 5.42 28.19
C GLY A 277 7.28 6.20 28.69
N GLU A 278 6.50 6.78 27.80
CA GLU A 278 5.29 7.53 28.15
C GLU A 278 4.03 6.90 27.53
N THR A 279 2.94 6.97 28.28
CA THR A 279 1.62 6.52 27.83
C THR A 279 0.79 7.72 27.39
N ARG A 280 0.34 7.72 26.14
CA ARG A 280 -0.45 8.76 25.49
C ARG A 280 -1.71 8.15 24.91
N ASN A 281 -2.77 8.94 24.76
CA ASN A 281 -3.91 8.48 23.98
C ASN A 281 -3.56 8.38 22.47
N ALA A 282 -4.45 7.78 21.68
CA ALA A 282 -4.19 7.52 20.27
C ALA A 282 -3.87 8.80 19.48
N TRP A 283 -4.58 9.88 19.71
CA TRP A 283 -4.35 11.16 19.02
C TRP A 283 -3.03 11.81 19.43
N GLU A 284 -2.75 11.87 20.73
CA GLU A 284 -1.48 12.37 21.25
C GLU A 284 -0.30 11.56 20.72
N THR A 285 -0.45 10.24 20.60
CA THR A 285 0.59 9.37 20.04
C THR A 285 0.84 9.67 18.56
N ALA A 286 -0.21 9.87 17.77
CA ALA A 286 -0.07 10.21 16.35
C ALA A 286 0.63 11.56 16.16
N ALA A 287 0.26 12.57 16.95
CA ALA A 287 0.90 13.89 16.92
C ALA A 287 2.37 13.81 17.36
N TYR A 288 2.66 13.11 18.45
CA TYR A 288 4.00 12.88 18.95
C TYR A 288 4.91 12.23 17.90
N CYS A 289 4.44 11.20 17.21
CA CYS A 289 5.23 10.53 16.17
C CYS A 289 5.58 11.49 15.02
N ALA A 290 4.66 12.35 14.59
CA ALA A 290 4.96 13.36 13.58
C ALA A 290 6.05 14.34 14.04
N ASP A 291 6.03 14.75 15.33
CA ASP A 291 7.07 15.59 15.91
C ASP A 291 8.42 14.89 16.00
N GLN A 292 8.45 13.58 16.33
CA GLN A 292 9.68 12.79 16.31
C GLN A 292 10.27 12.68 14.89
N ILE A 293 9.43 12.49 13.87
CA ILE A 293 9.87 12.49 12.47
C ILE A 293 10.48 13.85 12.09
N ALA A 294 9.85 14.96 12.50
CA ALA A 294 10.42 16.31 12.30
C ALA A 294 11.78 16.47 12.98
N SER A 295 11.94 15.97 14.23
CA SER A 295 13.20 16.03 14.98
C SER A 295 14.35 15.28 14.29
N LEU A 296 14.03 14.24 13.50
CA LEU A 296 14.99 13.52 12.65
C LEU A 296 15.32 14.26 11.34
N GLY A 297 14.84 15.51 11.18
CA GLY A 297 15.18 16.39 10.08
C GLY A 297 14.34 16.23 8.82
N TYR A 298 13.19 15.58 8.92
CA TYR A 298 12.20 15.55 7.84
C TYR A 298 11.36 16.83 7.87
N ARG A 299 11.04 17.34 6.69
CA ARG A 299 10.24 18.54 6.49
C ARG A 299 9.59 18.52 5.12
N LEU A 300 8.63 19.40 4.87
CA LEU A 300 8.06 19.55 3.54
C LEU A 300 9.14 19.91 2.52
N GLN A 301 9.14 19.22 1.39
CA GLN A 301 9.96 19.55 0.23
C GLN A 301 9.47 20.90 -0.34
N PRO A 302 10.35 21.88 -0.58
CA PRO A 302 9.92 23.19 -1.08
C PRO A 302 9.10 23.14 -2.37
N SER A 303 9.49 22.28 -3.30
CA SER A 303 8.71 21.95 -4.49
C SER A 303 8.00 20.63 -4.29
N TYR A 304 6.67 20.62 -4.41
CA TYR A 304 5.86 19.41 -4.31
C TYR A 304 6.33 18.31 -5.27
N ALA A 305 6.60 18.70 -6.52
CA ALA A 305 6.96 17.76 -7.58
C ALA A 305 8.30 17.05 -7.30
N ASP A 306 9.22 17.66 -6.56
CA ASP A 306 10.56 17.11 -6.31
C ASP A 306 10.53 15.84 -5.44
N ASN A 307 9.37 15.51 -4.85
CA ASN A 307 9.17 14.22 -4.19
C ASN A 307 9.04 13.05 -5.17
N PHE A 308 8.77 13.32 -6.45
CA PHE A 308 8.36 12.34 -7.46
C PHE A 308 9.18 12.40 -8.76
N ILE A 309 10.23 13.22 -8.81
CA ILE A 309 11.18 13.27 -9.94
C ILE A 309 12.05 12.01 -9.98
N VAL A 310 12.79 11.84 -11.08
CA VAL A 310 13.70 10.67 -11.25
C VAL A 310 14.74 10.58 -10.13
N ALA A 311 15.26 11.73 -9.66
CA ALA A 311 16.25 11.78 -8.57
C ALA A 311 15.60 12.08 -7.20
N ASN A 312 14.46 11.45 -6.89
CA ASN A 312 13.69 11.74 -5.67
C ASN A 312 14.27 11.15 -4.38
N GLN A 313 15.32 10.33 -4.46
CA GLN A 313 16.12 9.91 -3.30
C GLN A 313 16.75 11.09 -2.54
N ASN A 314 16.79 12.29 -3.14
CA ASN A 314 17.26 13.50 -2.49
C ASN A 314 16.15 14.30 -1.77
N SER A 315 14.90 13.85 -1.82
CA SER A 315 13.81 14.52 -1.12
C SER A 315 14.06 14.57 0.39
N VAL A 316 13.77 15.72 1.00
CA VAL A 316 13.82 15.90 2.46
C VAL A 316 12.50 15.53 3.13
N GLU A 317 11.50 15.17 2.34
CA GLU A 317 10.14 14.85 2.77
C GLU A 317 9.84 13.35 2.72
N ASN A 318 10.40 12.61 1.75
CA ASN A 318 10.15 11.17 1.62
C ASN A 318 10.75 10.45 2.84
N ILE A 319 9.90 9.71 3.58
CA ILE A 319 10.29 8.99 4.80
C ILE A 319 10.71 7.57 4.44
N TRP A 320 9.91 6.90 3.62
CA TRP A 320 10.17 5.55 3.17
C TRP A 320 9.85 5.42 1.70
N THR A 321 10.83 4.98 0.96
CA THR A 321 10.70 4.72 -0.47
C THR A 321 11.08 3.28 -0.76
N ARG A 322 10.59 2.78 -1.87
CA ARG A 322 11.13 1.59 -2.49
C ARG A 322 12.14 2.03 -3.53
N PRO A 323 13.44 1.77 -3.32
CA PRO A 323 14.47 2.09 -4.29
C PRO A 323 14.20 1.42 -5.64
N ASN A 324 14.37 2.17 -6.71
CA ASN A 324 14.28 1.68 -8.07
C ASN A 324 15.56 1.96 -8.85
N ASP A 325 16.02 0.95 -9.58
CA ASP A 325 17.11 1.05 -10.54
C ASP A 325 16.79 0.12 -11.71
N CYS A 326 16.55 0.70 -12.88
CA CYS A 326 16.13 -0.05 -14.07
C CYS A 326 17.17 -1.06 -14.59
N VAL A 327 18.40 -1.04 -14.05
CA VAL A 327 19.50 -1.93 -14.43
C VAL A 327 19.78 -2.98 -13.36
N ASN A 328 19.95 -2.56 -12.09
CA ASN A 328 20.47 -3.40 -11.03
C ASN A 328 19.39 -4.11 -10.21
N TYR A 329 18.26 -3.44 -9.95
CA TYR A 329 17.13 -4.01 -9.22
C TYR A 329 15.81 -3.50 -9.80
N LYS A 330 15.63 -3.93 -11.02
CA LYS A 330 14.46 -3.62 -11.82
C LYS A 330 13.18 -4.03 -11.11
N ILE A 331 12.31 -3.07 -10.92
CA ILE A 331 10.95 -3.27 -10.46
C ILE A 331 10.01 -2.77 -11.54
N GLU A 332 9.14 -3.66 -11.98
CA GLU A 332 8.09 -3.28 -12.93
C GLU A 332 7.01 -2.53 -12.18
N ASP A 333 6.91 -1.21 -12.41
CA ASP A 333 5.81 -0.41 -11.88
C ASP A 333 4.70 -0.27 -12.90
N TYR A 334 3.70 -1.10 -12.73
CA TYR A 334 2.51 -1.06 -13.58
C TYR A 334 1.56 0.10 -13.26
N ASN A 335 1.70 0.78 -12.11
CA ASN A 335 0.77 1.84 -11.75
C ASN A 335 0.91 3.06 -12.67
N ILE A 336 2.13 3.43 -13.05
CA ILE A 336 2.38 4.56 -13.96
C ILE A 336 1.86 4.22 -15.37
N VAL A 337 2.22 3.06 -15.92
CA VAL A 337 1.80 2.66 -17.28
C VAL A 337 0.32 2.31 -17.36
N ARG A 338 -0.26 1.82 -16.26
CA ARG A 338 -1.68 1.46 -16.17
C ARG A 338 -2.60 2.65 -16.38
N THR A 339 -2.18 3.87 -16.02
CA THR A 339 -3.01 5.07 -16.10
C THR A 339 -3.01 5.73 -17.48
N LEU A 340 -1.88 5.77 -18.21
CA LEU A 340 -1.77 6.50 -19.47
C LEU A 340 -2.59 5.85 -20.59
N HIS A 341 -3.18 6.68 -21.43
CA HIS A 341 -3.74 6.23 -22.70
C HIS A 341 -2.62 5.66 -23.61
N TYR A 342 -2.92 4.64 -24.42
CA TYR A 342 -1.96 3.95 -25.30
C TYR A 342 -1.13 4.92 -26.15
N ASN A 343 -1.81 5.85 -26.85
CA ASN A 343 -1.17 6.78 -27.76
C ASN A 343 -0.43 7.91 -27.03
N HIS A 344 -0.87 8.29 -25.83
CA HIS A 344 -0.10 9.20 -24.97
C HIS A 344 1.21 8.53 -24.52
N GLY A 345 1.13 7.33 -23.94
CA GLY A 345 2.32 6.58 -23.55
C GLY A 345 3.29 6.39 -24.72
N GLY A 346 2.79 5.96 -25.89
CA GLY A 346 3.60 5.80 -27.09
C GLY A 346 4.27 7.09 -27.57
N ALA A 347 3.61 8.25 -27.40
CA ALA A 347 4.17 9.55 -27.80
C ALA A 347 5.36 10.01 -26.95
N ILE A 348 5.45 9.55 -25.69
CA ILE A 348 6.56 9.84 -24.77
C ILE A 348 7.57 8.69 -24.65
N GLY A 349 7.40 7.63 -25.48
CA GLY A 349 8.34 6.49 -25.49
C GLY A 349 8.00 5.36 -24.53
N TYR A 350 6.80 5.38 -23.91
CA TYR A 350 6.32 4.36 -22.97
C TYR A 350 5.13 3.58 -23.53
N GLN A 351 4.77 2.50 -22.84
CA GLN A 351 3.53 1.79 -23.08
C GLN A 351 2.47 2.30 -22.10
N GLY A 352 1.37 2.84 -22.61
CA GLY A 352 0.17 3.12 -21.82
C GLY A 352 -0.79 1.94 -21.87
N TRP A 353 -1.56 1.70 -20.80
CA TRP A 353 -2.54 0.62 -20.75
C TRP A 353 -3.99 1.11 -20.65
N ASN A 354 -4.19 2.40 -20.54
CA ASN A 354 -5.50 3.05 -20.50
C ASN A 354 -6.46 2.48 -19.43
N GLY A 355 -5.95 2.02 -18.31
CA GLY A 355 -6.73 1.41 -17.23
C GLY A 355 -7.15 2.43 -16.18
N ALA A 356 -6.31 2.60 -15.15
CA ALA A 356 -6.61 3.41 -13.98
C ALA A 356 -6.84 4.89 -14.31
N CYS A 357 -7.80 5.51 -13.63
CA CYS A 357 -8.09 6.93 -13.73
C CYS A 357 -8.73 7.45 -12.43
N SER A 358 -8.79 8.78 -12.30
CA SER A 358 -9.54 9.42 -11.22
C SER A 358 -11.04 9.10 -11.28
N SER A 359 -11.69 9.08 -10.12
CA SER A 359 -13.16 9.17 -10.03
C SER A 359 -13.64 10.60 -10.31
N LYS A 360 -14.95 10.77 -10.51
CA LYS A 360 -15.57 12.11 -10.53
C LYS A 360 -15.45 12.80 -9.19
N GLN A 361 -15.63 12.04 -8.09
CA GLN A 361 -15.53 12.57 -6.73
C GLN A 361 -14.18 13.24 -6.51
N GLN A 362 -13.09 12.59 -6.89
CA GLN A 362 -11.75 13.18 -6.76
C GLN A 362 -11.62 14.46 -7.56
N MET A 363 -12.09 14.50 -8.80
CA MET A 363 -12.03 15.69 -9.65
C MET A 363 -12.85 16.86 -9.10
N LEU A 364 -14.02 16.57 -8.49
CA LEU A 364 -14.83 17.59 -7.83
C LEU A 364 -14.12 18.19 -6.59
N VAL A 365 -13.43 17.36 -5.80
CA VAL A 365 -12.62 17.84 -4.66
C VAL A 365 -11.47 18.72 -5.12
N TYR A 366 -10.83 18.40 -6.24
CA TYR A 366 -9.81 19.26 -6.87
C TYR A 366 -10.39 20.55 -7.48
N GLY A 367 -11.70 20.68 -7.58
CA GLY A 367 -12.36 21.84 -8.20
C GLY A 367 -12.23 21.87 -9.71
N TYR A 368 -12.07 20.70 -10.38
CA TYR A 368 -12.04 20.64 -11.85
C TYR A 368 -13.30 21.29 -12.45
N GLY A 369 -13.11 22.12 -13.47
CA GLY A 369 -14.17 22.89 -14.11
C GLY A 369 -14.63 24.15 -13.36
N THR A 370 -14.04 24.45 -12.20
CA THR A 370 -14.28 25.72 -11.49
C THR A 370 -13.28 26.81 -11.92
N ALA A 371 -13.55 28.05 -11.51
CA ALA A 371 -12.65 29.17 -11.82
C ALA A 371 -11.29 29.07 -11.08
N ASN A 372 -11.25 28.41 -9.92
CA ASN A 372 -10.08 28.33 -9.07
C ASN A 372 -9.86 26.89 -8.57
N PRO A 373 -9.41 25.97 -9.43
CA PRO A 373 -9.09 24.61 -9.01
C PRO A 373 -7.86 24.62 -8.08
N ASP A 374 -7.74 23.57 -7.24
CA ASP A 374 -6.54 23.39 -6.43
C ASP A 374 -5.29 23.26 -7.35
N PRO A 375 -4.19 23.96 -7.06
CA PRO A 375 -2.99 23.93 -7.90
C PRO A 375 -2.41 22.53 -8.12
N ARG A 376 -2.63 21.60 -7.19
CA ARG A 376 -2.19 20.22 -7.30
C ARG A 376 -2.92 19.41 -8.38
N LEU A 377 -4.05 19.92 -8.92
CA LEU A 377 -4.72 19.28 -10.06
C LEU A 377 -3.74 19.07 -11.23
N LYS A 378 -3.04 20.12 -11.62
CA LYS A 378 -2.07 20.06 -12.73
C LYS A 378 -0.78 19.32 -12.41
N LEU A 379 -0.46 19.18 -11.14
CA LEU A 379 0.72 18.42 -10.67
C LEU A 379 0.44 16.92 -10.64
N ASN A 380 -0.78 16.53 -10.29
CA ASN A 380 -1.15 15.13 -10.06
C ASN A 380 -1.85 14.47 -11.24
N PHE A 381 -2.44 15.25 -12.17
CA PHE A 381 -3.29 14.70 -13.22
C PHE A 381 -3.06 15.33 -14.59
N TYR A 382 -3.20 14.51 -15.61
CA TYR A 382 -3.48 14.94 -16.98
C TYR A 382 -4.99 15.05 -17.15
N THR A 383 -5.47 16.24 -17.49
CA THR A 383 -6.84 16.56 -17.85
C THR A 383 -6.88 17.15 -19.25
N ASP A 384 -8.00 17.12 -19.91
CA ASP A 384 -8.18 17.75 -21.21
C ASP A 384 -7.06 17.38 -22.21
N LYS A 385 -6.28 18.32 -22.66
CA LYS A 385 -5.13 18.15 -23.58
C LYS A 385 -3.77 18.45 -22.92
N ASP A 386 -3.70 18.40 -21.59
CA ASP A 386 -2.47 18.74 -20.83
C ASP A 386 -1.25 17.88 -21.24
N TYR A 387 -1.48 16.66 -21.74
CA TYR A 387 -0.44 15.79 -22.28
C TYR A 387 0.37 16.43 -23.43
N MET A 388 -0.18 17.44 -24.12
CA MET A 388 0.50 18.16 -25.21
C MET A 388 1.67 18.99 -24.70
N GLU A 389 1.66 19.42 -23.43
CA GLU A 389 2.79 20.13 -22.81
C GLU A 389 4.05 19.24 -22.81
N GLU A 390 3.87 17.95 -22.64
CA GLU A 390 4.97 16.99 -22.58
C GLU A 390 5.31 16.38 -23.95
N THR A 391 4.29 16.04 -24.75
CA THR A 391 4.49 15.40 -26.05
C THR A 391 4.85 16.37 -27.17
N GLY A 392 4.53 17.64 -27.01
CA GLY A 392 4.67 18.68 -28.05
C GLY A 392 3.76 18.48 -29.27
N LYS A 393 2.83 17.52 -29.23
CA LYS A 393 1.95 17.17 -30.36
C LYS A 393 0.62 16.61 -29.90
N THR A 394 -0.40 16.71 -30.76
CA THR A 394 -1.65 15.99 -30.60
C THR A 394 -1.49 14.52 -31.00
N VAL A 395 -2.12 13.62 -30.25
CA VAL A 395 -2.27 12.21 -30.58
C VAL A 395 -3.75 11.86 -30.72
N GLU A 396 -4.07 10.80 -31.44
CA GLU A 396 -5.45 10.36 -31.65
C GLU A 396 -5.96 9.50 -30.49
N ASP A 397 -7.31 9.40 -30.36
CA ASP A 397 -7.97 8.59 -29.33
C ASP A 397 -7.95 7.08 -29.61
N GLY A 398 -7.51 6.69 -30.81
CA GLY A 398 -7.41 5.28 -31.21
C GLY A 398 -8.75 4.56 -31.43
N ALA A 399 -9.87 5.27 -31.39
CA ALA A 399 -11.20 4.71 -31.59
C ALA A 399 -12.02 5.45 -32.65
N THR A 400 -11.91 6.78 -32.71
CA THR A 400 -12.71 7.65 -33.59
C THR A 400 -11.85 8.58 -34.45
N ASP A 401 -10.53 8.43 -34.39
CA ASP A 401 -9.53 9.30 -35.04
C ASP A 401 -9.64 10.78 -34.61
N LYS A 402 -10.34 11.05 -33.51
CA LYS A 402 -10.36 12.38 -32.90
C LYS A 402 -9.08 12.61 -32.08
N PRO A 403 -8.70 13.88 -31.86
CA PRO A 403 -7.66 14.18 -30.89
C PRO A 403 -8.00 13.60 -29.52
N LEU A 404 -7.01 12.97 -28.87
CA LEU A 404 -7.11 12.56 -27.48
C LEU A 404 -7.43 13.79 -26.62
N GLU A 405 -8.44 13.68 -25.79
CA GLU A 405 -8.82 14.67 -24.81
C GLU A 405 -9.29 13.93 -23.55
N TYR A 406 -8.52 14.00 -22.48
CA TYR A 406 -8.94 13.38 -21.22
C TYR A 406 -10.17 14.07 -20.68
N MET A 407 -11.21 13.29 -20.38
CA MET A 407 -12.53 13.76 -19.99
C MET A 407 -12.83 13.37 -18.53
N PRO A 408 -12.34 14.14 -17.53
CA PRO A 408 -12.36 13.75 -16.12
C PRO A 408 -13.74 13.39 -15.58
N LEU A 409 -14.79 14.11 -16.00
CA LEU A 409 -16.16 13.90 -15.50
C LEU A 409 -16.99 12.93 -16.36
N ALA A 410 -16.44 12.38 -17.47
CA ALA A 410 -17.14 11.42 -18.30
C ALA A 410 -16.93 9.95 -17.87
N VAL A 411 -16.16 9.71 -16.81
CA VAL A 411 -15.85 8.36 -16.35
C VAL A 411 -17.12 7.63 -15.87
N LYS A 412 -17.19 6.34 -16.18
CA LYS A 412 -18.17 5.37 -15.68
C LYS A 412 -17.43 4.16 -15.17
N VAL A 413 -18.01 3.43 -14.23
CA VAL A 413 -17.42 2.19 -13.72
C VAL A 413 -17.25 1.16 -14.84
N ASP A 414 -18.23 1.12 -15.78
CA ASP A 414 -18.21 0.18 -16.90
C ASP A 414 -18.85 0.81 -18.13
N PHE A 415 -18.24 0.59 -19.29
CA PHE A 415 -18.71 1.06 -20.59
C PHE A 415 -19.25 -0.11 -21.40
N ASN A 416 -20.31 0.14 -22.16
CA ASN A 416 -20.93 -0.82 -23.06
C ASN A 416 -20.91 -0.33 -24.53
N ALA A 417 -21.33 -1.20 -25.47
CA ALA A 417 -21.26 -0.92 -26.89
C ALA A 417 -22.12 0.27 -27.36
N ALA A 418 -23.06 0.75 -26.54
CA ALA A 418 -23.89 1.92 -26.86
C ALA A 418 -23.29 3.24 -26.40
N ASP A 419 -22.22 3.20 -25.61
CA ASP A 419 -21.52 4.40 -25.16
C ASP A 419 -20.67 5.01 -26.28
N ASP A 420 -20.44 6.34 -26.20
CA ASP A 420 -19.54 7.03 -27.12
C ASP A 420 -18.12 6.44 -27.06
N PRO A 421 -17.60 5.91 -28.19
CA PRO A 421 -16.26 5.31 -28.22
C PRO A 421 -15.16 6.28 -27.84
N HIS A 422 -15.29 7.58 -28.12
CA HIS A 422 -14.34 8.60 -27.70
C HIS A 422 -14.33 8.74 -26.17
N ALA A 423 -15.51 8.93 -25.57
CA ALA A 423 -15.63 9.01 -24.11
C ALA A 423 -15.11 7.73 -23.41
N MET A 424 -15.40 6.56 -23.96
CA MET A 424 -14.91 5.29 -23.44
C MET A 424 -13.38 5.23 -23.36
N LYS A 425 -12.67 5.68 -24.40
CA LYS A 425 -11.19 5.69 -24.44
C LYS A 425 -10.58 6.82 -23.62
N CYS A 426 -11.24 7.99 -23.58
CA CYS A 426 -10.68 9.22 -23.03
C CYS A 426 -11.13 9.55 -21.59
N SER A 427 -12.16 8.87 -21.05
CA SER A 427 -12.76 9.21 -19.75
C SER A 427 -11.81 9.07 -18.56
N GLY A 428 -11.98 9.94 -17.57
CA GLY A 428 -11.20 10.04 -16.33
C GLY A 428 -9.85 10.77 -16.51
N ALA A 429 -9.40 11.49 -15.51
CA ALA A 429 -8.07 12.08 -15.49
C ALA A 429 -7.00 11.01 -15.26
N ARG A 430 -5.80 11.21 -15.78
CA ARG A 430 -4.70 10.25 -15.68
C ARG A 430 -3.63 10.73 -14.72
N MET A 431 -2.95 9.81 -14.04
CA MET A 431 -1.87 10.15 -13.14
C MET A 431 -0.72 10.85 -13.88
N LYS A 432 -0.29 12.00 -13.34
CA LYS A 432 0.86 12.79 -13.79
C LYS A 432 1.93 12.92 -12.69
N LYS A 433 1.63 12.48 -11.50
CA LYS A 433 2.38 12.76 -10.27
C LYS A 433 3.86 12.44 -10.34
N TYR A 434 4.24 11.31 -10.96
CA TYR A 434 5.64 10.93 -11.15
C TYR A 434 6.18 11.47 -12.47
N GLU A 435 7.40 12.03 -12.41
CA GLU A 435 8.15 12.36 -13.63
C GLU A 435 8.43 11.09 -14.44
N PHE A 436 8.24 11.15 -15.77
CA PHE A 436 8.62 10.06 -16.65
C PHE A 436 10.12 10.05 -16.88
N ASP A 437 10.75 8.92 -16.58
CA ASP A 437 12.19 8.73 -16.74
C ASP A 437 12.56 8.53 -18.22
N LYS A 438 12.98 9.59 -18.86
CA LYS A 438 13.42 9.58 -20.28
C LYS A 438 14.82 8.97 -20.48
N SER A 439 15.52 8.60 -19.42
CA SER A 439 16.86 7.97 -19.47
C SER A 439 16.80 6.47 -19.65
N THR A 440 15.66 5.82 -19.37
CA THR A 440 15.49 4.38 -19.54
C THR A 440 14.82 4.02 -20.86
N THR A 441 15.23 2.89 -21.46
CA THR A 441 14.53 2.26 -22.59
C THR A 441 13.66 1.09 -22.14
N GLN A 442 13.59 0.82 -20.87
CA GLN A 442 12.82 -0.28 -20.27
C GLN A 442 11.36 0.16 -20.09
N GLN A 443 10.45 -0.52 -20.75
CA GLN A 443 9.03 -0.11 -20.87
C GLN A 443 8.28 0.00 -19.54
N TYR A 444 8.69 -0.68 -18.47
CA TYR A 444 7.97 -0.73 -17.19
C TYR A 444 8.86 -0.43 -15.99
N SER A 445 10.09 0.00 -16.24
CA SER A 445 11.06 0.24 -15.18
C SER A 445 11.56 1.66 -15.24
N PHE A 446 11.50 2.32 -14.12
CA PHE A 446 11.89 3.71 -13.91
C PHE A 446 13.00 3.75 -12.87
N ASN A 447 13.76 4.83 -12.84
CA ASN A 447 14.75 5.06 -11.80
C ASN A 447 14.18 5.90 -10.64
N ASN A 448 12.93 6.38 -10.74
CA ASN A 448 12.26 7.03 -9.61
C ASN A 448 12.02 6.03 -8.50
N ASP A 449 12.35 6.37 -7.27
CA ASP A 449 11.91 5.60 -6.12
C ASP A 449 10.40 5.70 -5.94
N LEU A 450 9.75 4.59 -5.62
CA LEU A 450 8.34 4.61 -5.28
C LEU A 450 8.15 5.11 -3.84
N VAL A 451 7.46 6.21 -3.68
CA VAL A 451 7.19 6.81 -2.38
C VAL A 451 6.12 5.98 -1.67
N ILE A 452 6.48 5.39 -0.53
CA ILE A 452 5.55 4.64 0.32
C ILE A 452 4.96 5.58 1.37
N TRP A 453 5.79 6.35 2.07
CA TRP A 453 5.36 7.33 3.07
C TRP A 453 6.22 8.59 2.99
N ARG A 454 5.60 9.75 3.22
CA ARG A 454 6.28 11.05 3.25
C ARG A 454 5.77 11.95 4.39
N TYR A 455 6.53 12.97 4.72
CA TYR A 455 6.28 13.83 5.88
C TYR A 455 4.97 14.62 5.81
N ALA A 456 4.49 14.99 4.61
CA ALA A 456 3.17 15.63 4.48
C ALA A 456 2.04 14.74 4.98
N ASP A 457 2.13 13.40 4.82
CA ASP A 457 1.16 12.48 5.42
C ASP A 457 1.24 12.55 6.95
N ALA A 458 2.45 12.51 7.55
CA ALA A 458 2.64 12.66 8.99
C ALA A 458 2.06 13.97 9.53
N LEU A 459 2.28 15.09 8.83
CA LEU A 459 1.72 16.38 9.18
C LEU A 459 0.18 16.38 9.14
N LEU A 460 -0.42 15.81 8.10
CA LEU A 460 -1.87 15.76 7.99
C LEU A 460 -2.49 14.78 9.00
N LEU A 461 -1.78 13.70 9.39
CA LEU A 461 -2.19 12.86 10.53
C LEU A 461 -2.15 13.68 11.85
N LYS A 462 -1.11 14.49 12.05
CA LYS A 462 -1.03 15.40 13.20
C LYS A 462 -2.17 16.42 13.18
N ALA A 463 -2.46 17.05 12.03
CA ALA A 463 -3.56 17.99 11.92
C ALA A 463 -4.91 17.37 12.30
N GLU A 464 -5.17 16.14 11.85
CA GLU A 464 -6.37 15.39 12.24
C GLU A 464 -6.38 15.10 13.74
N ALA A 465 -5.27 14.63 14.31
CA ALA A 465 -5.16 14.33 15.73
C ALA A 465 -5.42 15.58 16.59
N GLU A 466 -4.81 16.72 16.23
CA GLU A 466 -5.05 18.01 16.92
C GLU A 466 -6.51 18.45 16.81
N TYR A 467 -7.13 18.32 15.65
CA TYR A 467 -8.55 18.63 15.47
C TYR A 467 -9.43 17.76 16.39
N ARG A 468 -9.16 16.43 16.44
CA ARG A 468 -9.91 15.47 17.26
C ARG A 468 -9.71 15.67 18.77
N MET A 469 -8.58 16.23 19.17
CA MET A 469 -8.32 16.67 20.55
C MET A 469 -8.99 18.00 20.89
N GLY A 470 -9.45 18.76 19.91
CA GLY A 470 -10.08 20.07 20.08
C GLY A 470 -9.16 21.26 19.79
N ASN A 471 -7.91 21.03 19.43
CA ASN A 471 -6.89 22.04 19.13
C ASN A 471 -7.03 22.56 17.68
N LYS A 472 -8.21 23.06 17.32
CA LYS A 472 -8.58 23.43 15.95
C LYS A 472 -7.66 24.50 15.33
N ALA A 473 -7.13 25.41 16.13
CA ALA A 473 -6.21 26.45 15.64
C ALA A 473 -4.88 25.86 15.18
N GLU A 474 -4.32 24.91 15.91
CA GLU A 474 -3.11 24.18 15.54
C GLU A 474 -3.35 23.34 14.28
N ALA A 475 -4.44 22.60 14.25
CA ALA A 475 -4.84 21.83 13.06
C ALA A 475 -4.94 22.72 11.80
N LEU A 476 -5.54 23.90 11.91
CA LEU A 476 -5.65 24.88 10.82
C LEU A 476 -4.28 25.39 10.36
N THR A 477 -3.38 25.66 11.30
CA THR A 477 -2.01 26.10 11.02
C THR A 477 -1.28 25.04 10.19
N ILE A 478 -1.33 23.77 10.61
CA ILE A 478 -0.67 22.66 9.92
C ILE A 478 -1.24 22.46 8.50
N VAL A 479 -2.57 22.45 8.37
CA VAL A 479 -3.21 22.32 7.05
C VAL A 479 -2.79 23.46 6.12
N ASN A 480 -2.73 24.69 6.63
CA ASN A 480 -2.33 25.86 5.84
C ASN A 480 -0.82 25.86 5.50
N GLU A 481 0.03 25.22 6.28
CA GLU A 481 1.43 24.98 5.92
C GLU A 481 1.53 24.08 4.67
N VAL A 482 0.81 22.96 4.66
CA VAL A 482 0.76 22.05 3.50
C VAL A 482 0.20 22.76 2.26
N ARG A 483 -0.88 23.54 2.41
CA ARG A 483 -1.50 24.31 1.34
C ARG A 483 -0.58 25.41 0.80
N GLY A 484 0.13 26.10 1.70
CA GLY A 484 1.04 27.21 1.37
C GLY A 484 2.17 26.79 0.43
N ARG A 485 2.66 25.55 0.55
CA ARG A 485 3.73 25.01 -0.31
C ARG A 485 3.37 25.04 -1.81
N VAL A 486 2.10 24.82 -2.14
CA VAL A 486 1.59 24.82 -3.52
C VAL A 486 0.81 26.09 -3.87
N ALA A 487 0.91 27.11 -3.06
CA ALA A 487 0.17 28.38 -3.21
C ALA A 487 -1.37 28.19 -3.32
N ALA A 488 -1.91 27.13 -2.71
CA ALA A 488 -3.35 26.95 -2.59
C ALA A 488 -3.95 27.98 -1.61
N THR A 489 -5.19 28.41 -1.84
CA THR A 489 -5.87 29.38 -0.98
C THR A 489 -5.92 28.86 0.46
N PRO A 490 -5.42 29.63 1.45
CA PRO A 490 -5.49 29.23 2.85
C PRO A 490 -6.95 29.05 3.31
N ARG A 491 -7.19 28.09 4.19
CA ARG A 491 -8.47 27.94 4.87
C ARG A 491 -8.54 28.90 6.05
N THR A 492 -9.74 29.38 6.37
CA THR A 492 -10.01 30.25 7.53
C THR A 492 -10.57 29.49 8.71
N GLU A 493 -11.12 28.31 8.46
CA GLU A 493 -11.67 27.38 9.45
C GLU A 493 -11.49 25.95 8.93
N LEU A 494 -11.67 24.96 9.81
CA LEU A 494 -11.63 23.54 9.46
C LEU A 494 -12.86 22.81 9.99
N THR A 495 -13.33 21.90 9.15
CA THR A 495 -14.19 20.78 9.52
C THR A 495 -13.42 19.46 9.32
N LEU A 496 -13.99 18.34 9.78
CA LEU A 496 -13.43 17.02 9.47
C LEU A 496 -13.40 16.75 7.97
N ASN A 497 -14.45 17.19 7.25
CA ASN A 497 -14.49 17.04 5.81
C ASN A 497 -13.36 17.83 5.11
N ASP A 498 -13.02 19.02 5.60
CA ASP A 498 -11.90 19.80 5.06
C ASP A 498 -10.55 19.08 5.21
N ILE A 499 -10.36 18.38 6.33
CA ILE A 499 -9.13 17.57 6.55
C ILE A 499 -9.14 16.35 5.63
N LEU A 500 -10.27 15.68 5.49
CA LEU A 500 -10.43 14.52 4.60
C LEU A 500 -10.17 14.90 3.13
N ASP A 501 -10.67 16.06 2.70
CA ASP A 501 -10.44 16.59 1.36
C ASP A 501 -8.97 17.01 1.17
N GLU A 502 -8.36 17.66 2.17
CA GLU A 502 -6.94 18.05 2.09
C GLU A 502 -6.02 16.84 1.93
N ARG A 503 -6.33 15.73 2.60
CA ARG A 503 -5.61 14.47 2.43
C ARG A 503 -5.77 13.89 1.02
N MET A 504 -6.97 13.98 0.41
CA MET A 504 -7.18 13.58 -0.99
C MET A 504 -6.37 14.46 -1.95
N LEU A 505 -6.36 15.79 -1.74
CA LEU A 505 -5.62 16.74 -2.56
C LEU A 505 -4.10 16.51 -2.50
N GLU A 506 -3.59 16.24 -1.32
CA GLU A 506 -2.16 16.09 -1.07
C GLU A 506 -1.64 14.70 -1.45
N LEU A 507 -2.37 13.65 -1.10
CA LEU A 507 -1.91 12.26 -1.12
C LEU A 507 -2.52 11.43 -2.26
N ALA A 508 -3.00 12.06 -3.33
CA ALA A 508 -3.53 11.37 -4.51
C ALA A 508 -2.52 10.32 -5.01
N TRP A 509 -2.97 9.13 -5.37
CA TRP A 509 -2.18 8.00 -5.85
C TRP A 509 -1.18 7.39 -4.84
N GLU A 510 -1.27 7.73 -3.54
CA GLU A 510 -0.36 7.21 -2.51
C GLU A 510 -0.97 6.07 -1.67
N GLY A 511 -2.15 5.59 -2.03
CA GLY A 511 -2.76 4.42 -1.40
C GLY A 511 -3.11 4.60 0.08
N VAL A 512 -3.65 5.77 0.46
CA VAL A 512 -4.05 6.06 1.86
C VAL A 512 -5.55 6.29 2.01
N ARG A 513 -6.25 6.58 0.92
CA ARG A 513 -7.62 7.10 0.94
C ARG A 513 -8.64 6.16 1.57
N ARG A 514 -8.53 4.85 1.38
CA ARG A 514 -9.43 3.87 2.01
C ARG A 514 -9.38 3.97 3.54
N GLN A 515 -8.20 4.02 4.14
CA GLN A 515 -8.04 4.14 5.58
C GLN A 515 -8.65 5.46 6.10
N ASP A 516 -8.44 6.55 5.37
CA ASP A 516 -9.02 7.84 5.69
C ASP A 516 -10.55 7.76 5.66
N GLN A 517 -11.15 7.24 4.60
CA GLN A 517 -12.60 7.11 4.48
C GLN A 517 -13.21 6.27 5.60
N ILE A 518 -12.58 5.14 5.99
CA ILE A 518 -13.06 4.32 7.10
C ILE A 518 -13.08 5.15 8.39
N ARG A 519 -11.97 5.81 8.71
CA ARG A 519 -11.81 6.59 9.95
C ARG A 519 -12.71 7.84 9.99
N PHE A 520 -13.04 8.41 8.83
CA PHE A 520 -13.95 9.55 8.68
C PHE A 520 -15.41 9.13 8.45
N CYS A 521 -15.71 7.83 8.52
CA CYS A 521 -17.06 7.27 8.34
C CYS A 521 -17.68 7.53 6.96
N THR A 522 -16.88 7.59 5.89
CA THR A 522 -17.36 7.84 4.52
C THR A 522 -17.15 6.66 3.57
N PHE A 523 -16.47 5.59 4.00
CA PHE A 523 -16.12 4.48 3.12
C PHE A 523 -17.35 3.75 2.55
N THR A 524 -18.38 3.58 3.35
CA THR A 524 -19.65 2.92 2.95
C THR A 524 -20.67 3.89 2.36
N GLU A 525 -20.31 5.15 2.13
CA GLU A 525 -21.20 6.13 1.53
C GLU A 525 -21.13 6.06 0.00
N PRO A 526 -22.29 6.16 -0.69
CA PRO A 526 -22.29 6.20 -2.12
C PRO A 526 -21.70 7.52 -2.64
N THR A 527 -20.95 7.43 -3.73
CA THR A 527 -20.55 8.59 -4.53
C THR A 527 -21.34 8.62 -5.85
N ALA A 528 -21.33 9.75 -6.55
CA ALA A 528 -21.98 9.88 -7.84
C ALA A 528 -21.50 8.84 -8.88
N ASP A 529 -20.28 8.33 -8.74
CA ASP A 529 -19.72 7.29 -9.60
C ASP A 529 -20.28 5.89 -9.31
N ARG A 530 -20.68 5.62 -8.06
CA ARG A 530 -21.14 4.30 -7.60
C ARG A 530 -22.65 4.13 -7.68
N PHE A 531 -23.41 5.23 -7.46
CA PHE A 531 -24.80 5.15 -7.05
C PHE A 531 -25.84 5.40 -8.15
N ASN A 532 -25.56 6.26 -9.11
CA ASN A 532 -26.62 6.73 -10.03
C ASN A 532 -26.69 5.94 -11.33
N GLY A 533 -27.46 4.84 -11.33
CA GLY A 533 -28.00 4.23 -12.55
C GLY A 533 -26.96 3.82 -13.58
N VAL A 534 -25.75 3.52 -13.13
CA VAL A 534 -24.69 3.00 -13.99
C VAL A 534 -25.11 1.58 -14.36
N THR A 535 -25.44 1.37 -15.63
CA THR A 535 -25.66 0.03 -16.17
C THR A 535 -24.30 -0.66 -16.12
N HIS A 536 -24.12 -1.56 -15.18
CA HIS A 536 -22.90 -2.35 -15.08
C HIS A 536 -22.89 -3.46 -16.12
N ASN A 537 -21.70 -3.85 -16.55
CA ASN A 537 -21.51 -5.06 -17.33
C ASN A 537 -21.96 -6.25 -16.48
N ALA A 538 -22.45 -7.31 -17.12
CA ALA A 538 -22.91 -8.52 -16.44
C ALA A 538 -21.87 -9.18 -15.52
N SER A 539 -20.59 -8.80 -15.64
CA SER A 539 -19.49 -9.27 -14.79
C SER A 539 -19.25 -8.41 -13.54
N ALA A 540 -19.72 -7.15 -13.52
CA ALA A 540 -19.63 -6.28 -12.34
C ALA A 540 -20.99 -6.25 -11.66
N GLY A 541 -21.03 -6.42 -10.33
CA GLY A 541 -22.26 -6.28 -9.55
C GLY A 541 -22.73 -4.83 -9.44
N ASP A 542 -23.88 -4.62 -8.81
CA ASP A 542 -24.29 -3.29 -8.35
C ASP A 542 -23.40 -2.85 -7.19
N TYR A 543 -23.42 -1.54 -6.88
CA TYR A 543 -22.73 -1.05 -5.69
C TYR A 543 -23.28 -1.70 -4.42
N ASN A 544 -22.38 -2.23 -3.60
CA ASN A 544 -22.74 -2.77 -2.29
C ASN A 544 -22.91 -1.64 -1.28
N ASP A 545 -24.15 -1.22 -1.05
CA ASP A 545 -24.50 -0.25 -0.01
C ASP A 545 -24.46 -0.93 1.36
N ASP A 546 -23.23 -1.13 1.87
CA ASP A 546 -22.99 -1.79 3.14
C ASP A 546 -23.49 -0.94 4.31
N THR A 547 -24.62 -1.34 4.88
CA THR A 547 -25.22 -0.70 6.06
C THR A 547 -24.72 -1.31 7.38
N GLN A 548 -23.87 -2.29 7.35
CA GLN A 548 -23.35 -3.01 8.52
C GLN A 548 -21.89 -2.70 8.83
N GLY A 549 -21.08 -2.38 7.82
CA GLY A 549 -19.68 -2.02 7.94
C GLY A 549 -18.69 -3.18 7.69
N TYR A 550 -19.16 -4.37 7.29
CA TYR A 550 -18.29 -5.52 7.10
C TYR A 550 -17.28 -5.35 5.95
N THR A 551 -17.58 -4.49 4.96
CA THR A 551 -16.67 -4.19 3.85
C THR A 551 -15.42 -3.39 4.26
N MET A 552 -15.35 -2.94 5.50
CA MET A 552 -14.16 -2.24 6.03
C MET A 552 -12.94 -3.15 6.21
N VAL A 553 -13.12 -4.47 6.07
CA VAL A 553 -12.06 -5.46 5.91
C VAL A 553 -12.36 -6.31 4.68
N TYR A 554 -11.33 -6.84 4.05
CA TYR A 554 -11.51 -7.77 2.93
C TYR A 554 -11.77 -9.20 3.40
N PRO A 555 -12.38 -10.04 2.56
CA PRO A 555 -12.55 -11.45 2.89
C PRO A 555 -11.19 -12.16 3.00
N ILE A 556 -11.07 -13.07 3.93
CA ILE A 556 -9.94 -14.01 3.96
C ILE A 556 -9.98 -14.84 2.67
N PRO A 557 -8.89 -14.93 1.91
CA PRO A 557 -8.91 -15.62 0.63
C PRO A 557 -9.34 -17.08 0.74
N TYR A 558 -10.18 -17.52 -0.18
CA TYR A 558 -10.70 -18.89 -0.22
C TYR A 558 -9.58 -19.95 -0.19
N ALA A 559 -8.49 -19.72 -0.94
CA ALA A 559 -7.35 -20.62 -0.96
C ALA A 559 -6.70 -20.78 0.42
N VAL A 560 -6.60 -19.70 1.20
CA VAL A 560 -6.05 -19.70 2.56
C VAL A 560 -6.94 -20.49 3.53
N LEU A 561 -8.26 -20.28 3.48
CA LEU A 561 -9.24 -21.02 4.29
C LEU A 561 -9.26 -22.53 3.96
N ASN A 562 -8.90 -22.88 2.74
CA ASN A 562 -8.80 -24.30 2.35
C ASN A 562 -7.53 -24.96 2.88
N LEU A 563 -6.43 -24.23 2.96
CA LEU A 563 -5.15 -24.74 3.49
C LEU A 563 -5.15 -24.84 5.01
N ASN A 564 -5.70 -23.85 5.71
CA ASN A 564 -5.77 -23.85 7.17
C ASN A 564 -7.23 -23.82 7.65
N LYS A 565 -7.70 -24.95 8.16
CA LYS A 565 -9.09 -25.12 8.61
C LYS A 565 -9.39 -24.51 9.99
N LYS A 566 -8.38 -24.01 10.69
CA LYS A 566 -8.55 -23.26 11.94
C LYS A 566 -8.98 -21.81 11.70
N LEU A 567 -8.84 -21.31 10.47
CA LEU A 567 -9.23 -19.95 10.13
C LEU A 567 -10.72 -19.87 9.80
N GLY A 568 -11.37 -18.84 10.30
CA GLY A 568 -12.72 -18.42 9.95
C GLY A 568 -12.73 -17.35 8.87
N GLN A 569 -13.83 -17.25 8.12
CA GLN A 569 -14.07 -16.11 7.24
C GLN A 569 -14.46 -14.88 8.06
N ASN A 570 -14.09 -13.69 7.60
CA ASN A 570 -14.56 -12.45 8.19
C ASN A 570 -16.09 -12.37 8.12
N PRO A 571 -16.75 -11.92 9.22
CA PRO A 571 -18.20 -11.80 9.26
C PRO A 571 -18.74 -10.92 8.12
N GLY A 572 -19.88 -11.32 7.55
CA GLY A 572 -20.47 -10.66 6.38
C GLY A 572 -20.08 -11.27 5.04
N TYR A 573 -19.01 -12.07 4.99
CA TYR A 573 -18.61 -12.80 3.79
C TYR A 573 -18.96 -14.27 3.85
N THR A 574 -19.28 -14.83 2.68
CA THR A 574 -19.42 -16.29 2.51
C THR A 574 -18.05 -16.95 2.32
N LYS A 575 -17.95 -18.21 2.73
CA LYS A 575 -16.73 -19.01 2.56
C LYS A 575 -16.46 -19.33 1.10
#